data_6a0966d8485d3093c06dd9bdeb02bcd7
#
_entry.id   6a0966d8485d3093c06dd9bdeb02bcd7
#
_cell.length_a   1.000
_cell.length_b   1.000
_cell.length_c   1.000
_cell.angle_alpha   90.00
_cell.angle_beta   90.00
_cell.angle_gamma   90.00
#
_symmetry.space_group_name_H-M   'P 1'
#
loop_
_entity.id
_entity.type
_entity.pdbx_description
1 polymer ?
#
loop_
_entity_poly.entity_id
_entity_poly.type
_entity_poly.pdbx_seq_one_letter_code
_entity_poly.pdbx_strand_id
1 'polypeptide(L)'
;VRMKSRIPVILLACGSFNPTTNMHLRLFELARDHLHQTGQYQVIEGIMSPVNDNYGKKGLVSARHRIAMAKLALETSDWIRVDPWESEQETWTETVKVLRHHYNESLRVLQSEEKFMKNKHPKEGSTGDSLSCQHAVLPELKLLCGADFLQTFKTPNLWKEEDIKEIVEKFGLVCVSRAGSDPSQYIKESELLTKFQHNIFLVKEWIQNEISATQIRSALCRGWSVKYLLPDSVISYIAHHNIYTEESERKNEGALLQPLKLHNTAINPLND
;
A
#
# COMPACT_ATOMS: atom_id res chain seq x y z
N VAL A 1 -6.35 0.66 -36.71
CA VAL A 1 -5.84 -0.21 -35.65
C VAL A 1 -6.69 0.08 -34.42
N ARG A 2 -7.52 -0.89 -33.99
CA ARG A 2 -8.36 -0.76 -32.80
C ARG A 2 -7.40 -0.79 -31.58
N MET A 3 -7.19 0.34 -30.91
CA MET A 3 -6.41 0.36 -29.67
C MET A 3 -7.11 -0.54 -28.66
N LYS A 4 -6.41 -1.57 -28.17
CA LYS A 4 -6.90 -2.39 -27.04
C LYS A 4 -7.12 -1.46 -25.85
N SER A 5 -8.30 -1.51 -25.23
CA SER A 5 -8.54 -0.80 -23.98
C SER A 5 -7.56 -1.30 -22.92
N ARG A 6 -6.90 -0.37 -22.23
CA ARG A 6 -5.99 -0.71 -21.13
C ARG A 6 -6.79 -1.21 -19.94
N ILE A 7 -6.19 -2.10 -19.17
CA ILE A 7 -6.76 -2.62 -17.92
C ILE A 7 -6.60 -1.55 -16.83
N PRO A 8 -7.70 -1.07 -16.24
CA PRO A 8 -7.59 -0.10 -15.14
C PRO A 8 -6.98 -0.78 -13.90
N VAL A 9 -6.10 -0.06 -13.19
CA VAL A 9 -5.40 -0.56 -11.99
C VAL A 9 -5.51 0.44 -10.86
N ILE A 10 -5.79 -0.07 -9.67
CA ILE A 10 -5.67 0.64 -8.40
C ILE A 10 -4.41 0.13 -7.69
N LEU A 11 -3.55 1.05 -7.23
CA LEU A 11 -2.36 0.72 -6.45
C LEU A 11 -2.67 0.91 -4.96
N LEU A 12 -2.50 -0.13 -4.15
CA LEU A 12 -2.66 -0.07 -2.69
C LEU A 12 -1.29 -0.23 -2.03
N ALA A 13 -0.89 0.74 -1.22
CA ALA A 13 0.29 0.66 -0.37
C ALA A 13 -0.10 0.60 1.11
N CYS A 14 0.13 -0.53 1.76
CA CYS A 14 -0.01 -0.71 3.20
C CYS A 14 1.33 -0.40 3.88
N GLY A 15 1.32 0.38 4.96
CA GLY A 15 2.56 0.72 5.63
C GLY A 15 2.40 1.56 6.90
N SER A 16 3.50 1.71 7.63
CA SER A 16 3.48 2.53 8.85
C SER A 16 3.41 4.03 8.56
N PHE A 17 3.99 4.51 7.46
CA PHE A 17 4.05 5.93 7.08
C PHE A 17 4.41 6.85 8.28
N ASN A 18 5.51 6.55 8.92
CA ASN A 18 5.91 7.10 10.21
C ASN A 18 7.27 7.86 10.16
N PRO A 19 7.30 9.09 9.59
CA PRO A 19 6.27 9.77 8.81
C PRO A 19 6.19 9.35 7.33
N THR A 20 5.20 9.87 6.60
CA THR A 20 5.20 9.82 5.13
C THR A 20 6.36 10.64 4.59
N THR A 21 7.15 10.05 3.68
CA THR A 21 8.35 10.66 3.10
C THR A 21 8.20 10.87 1.60
N ASN A 22 9.04 11.70 1.00
CA ASN A 22 9.08 11.86 -0.45
C ASN A 22 9.34 10.52 -1.18
N MET A 23 10.05 9.58 -0.54
CA MET A 23 10.22 8.24 -1.13
C MET A 23 8.94 7.42 -1.16
N HIS A 24 8.06 7.55 -0.15
CA HIS A 24 6.75 6.88 -0.19
C HIS A 24 5.90 7.39 -1.35
N LEU A 25 5.90 8.70 -1.61
CA LEU A 25 5.21 9.29 -2.75
C LEU A 25 5.81 8.83 -4.07
N ARG A 26 7.14 8.78 -4.13
CA ARG A 26 7.90 8.35 -5.31
C ARG A 26 7.59 6.91 -5.72
N LEU A 27 7.32 6.01 -4.75
CA LEU A 27 6.93 4.63 -5.06
C LEU A 27 5.70 4.57 -5.97
N PHE A 28 4.69 5.39 -5.70
CA PHE A 28 3.47 5.44 -6.51
C PHE A 28 3.75 5.92 -7.93
N GLU A 29 4.55 6.98 -8.09
CA GLU A 29 4.88 7.53 -9.41
C GLU A 29 5.67 6.53 -10.26
N LEU A 30 6.68 5.86 -9.67
CA LEU A 30 7.47 4.85 -10.35
C LEU A 30 6.60 3.65 -10.80
N ALA A 31 5.71 3.20 -9.94
CA ALA A 31 4.81 2.09 -10.25
C ALA A 31 3.83 2.46 -11.37
N ARG A 32 3.26 3.67 -11.32
CA ARG A 32 2.37 4.19 -12.36
C ARG A 32 3.07 4.28 -13.71
N ASP A 33 4.25 4.87 -13.75
CA ASP A 33 5.04 5.00 -14.97
C ASP A 33 5.36 3.64 -15.57
N HIS A 34 5.83 2.71 -14.74
CA HIS A 34 6.17 1.35 -15.20
C HIS A 34 4.95 0.63 -15.79
N LEU A 35 3.82 0.63 -15.11
CA LEU A 35 2.60 -0.03 -15.60
C LEU A 35 2.08 0.62 -16.88
N HIS A 36 2.12 1.96 -16.98
CA HIS A 36 1.73 2.68 -18.18
C HIS A 36 2.63 2.36 -19.38
N GLN A 37 3.95 2.21 -19.17
CA GLN A 37 4.93 1.87 -20.21
C GLN A 37 4.70 0.48 -20.81
N THR A 38 4.07 -0.45 -20.07
CA THR A 38 3.70 -1.75 -20.64
C THR A 38 2.68 -1.65 -21.79
N GLY A 39 1.95 -0.55 -21.88
CA GLY A 39 0.83 -0.37 -22.81
C GLY A 39 -0.41 -1.19 -22.45
N GLN A 40 -0.33 -2.07 -21.46
CA GLN A 40 -1.40 -3.00 -21.05
C GLN A 40 -2.27 -2.42 -19.93
N TYR A 41 -1.69 -1.64 -19.02
CA TYR A 41 -2.35 -1.13 -17.83
C TYR A 41 -2.52 0.38 -17.86
N GLN A 42 -3.52 0.85 -17.11
CA GLN A 42 -3.73 2.25 -16.79
C GLN A 42 -4.02 2.38 -15.29
N VAL A 43 -3.08 2.95 -14.55
CA VAL A 43 -3.30 3.27 -13.14
C VAL A 43 -4.27 4.42 -13.05
N ILE A 44 -5.38 4.20 -12.36
CA ILE A 44 -6.47 5.17 -12.19
C ILE A 44 -6.52 5.76 -10.79
N GLU A 45 -6.00 5.06 -9.79
CA GLU A 45 -6.01 5.48 -8.39
C GLU A 45 -4.84 4.87 -7.62
N GLY A 46 -4.32 5.63 -6.64
CA GLY A 46 -3.42 5.17 -5.59
C GLY A 46 -4.08 5.28 -4.22
N ILE A 47 -3.91 4.26 -3.38
CA ILE A 47 -4.43 4.24 -2.01
C ILE A 47 -3.26 4.05 -1.05
N MET A 48 -3.08 5.00 -0.14
CA MET A 48 -2.15 4.90 0.98
C MET A 48 -2.94 4.48 2.22
N SER A 49 -2.66 3.27 2.73
CA SER A 49 -3.33 2.65 3.87
C SER A 49 -2.40 2.60 5.08
N PRO A 50 -2.51 3.56 6.03
CA PRO A 50 -1.71 3.54 7.25
C PRO A 50 -2.14 2.39 8.17
N VAL A 51 -1.14 1.62 8.65
CA VAL A 51 -1.35 0.47 9.54
C VAL A 51 -1.95 0.87 10.89
N ASN A 52 -2.66 -0.05 11.53
CA ASN A 52 -3.23 0.11 12.87
C ASN A 52 -2.15 0.34 13.94
N ASP A 53 -2.49 1.04 15.03
CA ASP A 53 -1.56 1.34 16.13
C ASP A 53 -1.08 0.07 16.85
N ASN A 54 -1.87 -1.01 16.84
CA ASN A 54 -1.51 -2.31 17.41
C ASN A 54 -0.52 -3.12 16.54
N TYR A 55 0.05 -2.53 15.48
CA TYR A 55 1.07 -3.17 14.66
C TYR A 55 2.36 -3.50 15.44
N GLY A 56 2.55 -2.89 16.63
CA GLY A 56 3.65 -3.23 17.53
C GLY A 56 5.04 -2.77 17.09
N LYS A 57 5.12 -1.80 16.17
CA LYS A 57 6.39 -1.24 15.71
C LYS A 57 6.91 -0.16 16.67
N LYS A 58 8.17 -0.30 17.12
CA LYS A 58 8.83 0.68 18.00
C LYS A 58 8.83 2.08 17.38
N GLY A 59 8.51 3.10 18.20
CA GLY A 59 8.48 4.49 17.76
C GLY A 59 7.35 4.81 16.77
N LEU A 60 6.31 3.96 16.69
CA LEU A 60 5.13 4.23 15.89
C LEU A 60 4.28 5.29 16.58
N VAL A 61 4.17 6.47 15.98
CA VAL A 61 3.22 7.48 16.48
C VAL A 61 1.79 7.08 16.12
N SER A 62 0.81 7.61 16.86
CA SER A 62 -0.58 7.22 16.67
C SER A 62 -1.05 7.38 15.22
N ALA A 63 -1.96 6.52 14.78
CA ALA A 63 -2.54 6.54 13.44
C ALA A 63 -3.14 7.91 13.10
N ARG A 64 -3.71 8.61 14.08
CA ARG A 64 -4.23 9.96 13.90
C ARG A 64 -3.18 10.92 13.32
N HIS A 65 -1.95 10.91 13.86
CA HIS A 65 -0.86 11.73 13.33
C HIS A 65 -0.37 11.23 11.98
N ARG A 66 -0.24 9.91 11.81
CA ARG A 66 0.25 9.33 10.55
C ARG A 66 -0.70 9.58 9.38
N ILE A 67 -2.01 9.47 9.61
CA ILE A 67 -3.05 9.82 8.63
C ILE A 67 -3.00 11.32 8.30
N ALA A 68 -2.88 12.18 9.31
CA ALA A 68 -2.80 13.62 9.07
C ALA A 68 -1.56 13.98 8.22
N MET A 69 -0.39 13.43 8.56
CA MET A 69 0.84 13.64 7.78
C MET A 69 0.73 13.07 6.36
N ALA A 70 0.09 11.91 6.20
CA ALA A 70 -0.12 11.33 4.87
C ALA A 70 -1.05 12.20 4.01
N LYS A 71 -2.14 12.72 4.58
CA LYS A 71 -3.04 13.66 3.89
C LYS A 71 -2.31 14.93 3.47
N LEU A 72 -1.52 15.54 4.38
CA LEU A 72 -0.71 16.72 4.07
C LEU A 72 0.34 16.43 2.98
N ALA A 73 0.95 15.25 3.00
CA ALA A 73 1.91 14.85 1.97
C ALA A 73 1.29 14.70 0.58
N LEU A 74 -0.01 14.40 0.52
CA LEU A 74 -0.74 14.14 -0.72
C LEU A 74 -1.57 15.35 -1.22
N GLU A 75 -1.48 16.51 -0.56
CA GLU A 75 -2.25 17.71 -0.96
C GLU A 75 -2.07 18.12 -2.43
N THR A 76 -0.91 17.79 -3.02
CA THR A 76 -0.60 18.10 -4.42
C THR A 76 -0.87 16.93 -5.38
N SER A 77 -1.35 15.79 -4.87
CA SER A 77 -1.68 14.62 -5.71
C SER A 77 -3.16 14.64 -6.06
N ASP A 78 -3.47 14.44 -7.33
CA ASP A 78 -4.83 14.35 -7.85
C ASP A 78 -5.33 12.91 -8.05
N TRP A 79 -4.47 11.91 -7.76
CA TRP A 79 -4.77 10.51 -8.02
C TRP A 79 -4.45 9.56 -6.86
N ILE A 80 -3.77 10.04 -5.80
CA ILE A 80 -3.46 9.25 -4.60
C ILE A 80 -4.27 9.78 -3.43
N ARG A 81 -4.96 8.90 -2.72
CA ARG A 81 -5.68 9.25 -1.49
C ARG A 81 -5.19 8.46 -0.28
N VAL A 82 -5.47 8.95 0.90
CA VAL A 82 -5.30 8.22 2.16
C VAL A 82 -6.59 7.54 2.52
N ASP A 83 -6.53 6.26 2.84
CA ASP A 83 -7.66 5.52 3.39
C ASP A 83 -7.36 5.11 4.83
N PRO A 84 -8.16 5.55 5.82
CA PRO A 84 -7.91 5.27 7.22
C PRO A 84 -8.43 3.91 7.69
N TRP A 85 -9.18 3.18 6.86
CA TRP A 85 -9.90 1.97 7.27
C TRP A 85 -9.03 0.96 8.03
N GLU A 86 -7.82 0.65 7.56
CA GLU A 86 -6.91 -0.30 8.22
C GLU A 86 -6.53 0.15 9.64
N SER A 87 -6.28 1.45 9.81
CA SER A 87 -5.89 2.03 11.08
C SER A 87 -7.05 2.16 12.09
N GLU A 88 -8.28 2.18 11.62
CA GLU A 88 -9.50 2.31 12.42
C GLU A 88 -10.04 0.96 12.91
N GLN A 89 -9.43 -0.16 12.51
CA GLN A 89 -9.82 -1.46 13.01
C GLN A 89 -9.48 -1.61 14.49
N GLU A 90 -10.25 -2.42 15.23
CA GLU A 90 -10.01 -2.67 16.66
C GLU A 90 -8.66 -3.35 16.92
N THR A 91 -8.19 -4.16 15.97
CA THR A 91 -6.93 -4.90 16.04
C THR A 91 -6.14 -4.74 14.76
N TRP A 92 -4.85 -5.10 14.81
CA TRP A 92 -4.04 -5.19 13.60
C TRP A 92 -4.66 -6.15 12.58
N THR A 93 -4.65 -5.73 11.31
CA THR A 93 -5.27 -6.47 10.21
C THR A 93 -4.18 -6.95 9.24
N GLU A 94 -4.24 -8.21 8.84
CA GLU A 94 -3.33 -8.78 7.85
C GLU A 94 -3.52 -8.10 6.48
N THR A 95 -2.41 -7.88 5.76
CA THR A 95 -2.41 -7.19 4.46
C THR A 95 -3.40 -7.78 3.46
N VAL A 96 -3.57 -9.11 3.45
CA VAL A 96 -4.53 -9.76 2.55
C VAL A 96 -5.99 -9.34 2.85
N LYS A 97 -6.32 -9.09 4.10
CA LYS A 97 -7.65 -8.61 4.49
C LYS A 97 -7.87 -7.16 4.08
N VAL A 98 -6.82 -6.34 4.14
CA VAL A 98 -6.86 -4.96 3.63
C VAL A 98 -7.09 -4.97 2.11
N LEU A 99 -6.39 -5.84 1.37
CA LEU A 99 -6.62 -6.02 -0.06
C LEU A 99 -8.06 -6.47 -0.38
N ARG A 100 -8.57 -7.44 0.37
CA ARG A 100 -9.98 -7.91 0.21
C ARG A 100 -10.98 -6.79 0.47
N HIS A 101 -10.74 -5.94 1.47
CA HIS A 101 -11.59 -4.79 1.77
C HIS A 101 -11.67 -3.85 0.57
N HIS A 102 -10.55 -3.35 0.09
CA HIS A 102 -10.52 -2.41 -1.04
C HIS A 102 -11.04 -3.01 -2.35
N TYR A 103 -10.80 -4.30 -2.58
CA TYR A 103 -11.37 -5.00 -3.72
C TYR A 103 -12.90 -5.05 -3.65
N ASN A 104 -13.46 -5.35 -2.48
CA ASN A 104 -14.90 -5.39 -2.28
C ASN A 104 -15.53 -3.99 -2.39
N GLU A 105 -14.84 -2.93 -1.95
CA GLU A 105 -15.29 -1.55 -2.16
C GLU A 105 -15.35 -1.20 -3.66
N SER A 106 -14.33 -1.58 -4.44
CA SER A 106 -14.33 -1.38 -5.88
C SER A 106 -15.49 -2.11 -6.57
N LEU A 107 -15.81 -3.32 -6.13
CA LEU A 107 -16.98 -4.08 -6.60
C LEU A 107 -18.30 -3.37 -6.30
N ARG A 108 -18.45 -2.82 -5.08
CA ARG A 108 -19.66 -2.09 -4.67
C ARG A 108 -19.87 -0.83 -5.51
N VAL A 109 -18.80 -0.09 -5.78
CA VAL A 109 -18.85 1.11 -6.62
C VAL A 109 -19.36 0.76 -8.01
N LEU A 110 -18.76 -0.25 -8.66
CA LEU A 110 -19.21 -0.71 -9.98
C LEU A 110 -20.68 -1.13 -10.03
N GLN A 111 -21.11 -1.93 -9.04
CA GLN A 111 -22.50 -2.36 -8.96
C GLN A 111 -23.48 -1.20 -8.79
N SER A 112 -23.07 -0.14 -8.07
CA SER A 112 -23.89 1.05 -7.88
C SER A 112 -24.01 1.86 -9.17
N GLU A 113 -22.91 2.01 -9.91
CA GLU A 113 -22.88 2.69 -11.21
C GLU A 113 -23.74 1.95 -12.24
N GLU A 114 -23.64 0.63 -12.33
CA GLU A 114 -24.48 -0.16 -13.22
C GLU A 114 -25.97 -0.03 -12.91
N LYS A 115 -26.34 -0.03 -11.62
CA LYS A 115 -27.73 0.20 -11.21
C LYS A 115 -28.22 1.59 -11.59
N PHE A 116 -27.39 2.62 -11.41
CA PHE A 116 -27.72 3.99 -11.76
C PHE A 116 -27.92 4.16 -13.27
N MET A 117 -27.07 3.53 -14.09
CA MET A 117 -27.19 3.54 -15.54
C MET A 117 -28.45 2.82 -16.04
N LYS A 118 -28.77 1.67 -15.47
CA LYS A 118 -30.01 0.90 -15.79
C LYS A 118 -31.28 1.70 -15.44
N ASN A 119 -31.27 2.49 -14.39
CA ASN A 119 -32.43 3.29 -13.97
C ASN A 119 -32.63 4.56 -14.81
N LYS A 120 -31.58 5.06 -15.51
CA LYS A 120 -31.68 6.23 -16.37
C LYS A 120 -32.22 5.95 -17.76
N HIS A 121 -32.27 4.67 -18.21
CA HIS A 121 -32.85 4.26 -19.46
C HIS A 121 -33.94 3.18 -19.22
N PRO A 122 -35.18 3.57 -18.87
CA PRO A 122 -36.31 2.66 -18.99
C PRO A 122 -36.48 2.36 -20.51
N LYS A 123 -36.72 1.11 -20.83
CA LYS A 123 -36.96 0.64 -22.19
C LYS A 123 -38.14 1.41 -22.85
N GLU A 124 -37.85 2.40 -23.64
CA GLU A 124 -38.75 2.84 -24.66
C GLU A 124 -38.12 2.49 -26.01
N GLY A 125 -38.87 1.74 -26.79
CA GLY A 125 -38.44 1.24 -28.09
C GLY A 125 -38.11 2.35 -29.05
N SER A 126 -36.87 2.43 -29.50
CA SER A 126 -36.52 3.04 -30.79
C SER A 126 -35.30 2.31 -31.37
N THR A 127 -35.52 1.78 -32.54
CA THR A 127 -34.54 1.29 -33.52
C THR A 127 -33.59 2.41 -33.90
N GLY A 128 -32.29 2.19 -33.69
CA GLY A 128 -31.27 3.05 -34.29
C GLY A 128 -30.11 3.38 -33.35
N ASP A 129 -28.94 2.95 -33.75
CA ASP A 129 -27.60 3.18 -33.23
C ASP A 129 -27.28 2.59 -31.86
N SER A 130 -26.62 1.44 -31.92
CA SER A 130 -25.90 0.83 -30.83
C SER A 130 -24.74 1.72 -30.42
N LEU A 131 -24.99 2.75 -29.60
CA LEU A 131 -23.98 3.33 -28.72
C LEU A 131 -23.56 2.20 -27.80
N SER A 132 -22.38 1.64 -28.05
CA SER A 132 -21.76 0.60 -27.24
C SER A 132 -21.75 1.05 -25.79
N CYS A 133 -22.64 0.49 -24.98
CA CYS A 133 -22.60 0.62 -23.55
C CYS A 133 -21.24 0.04 -23.12
N GLN A 134 -20.26 0.91 -22.89
CA GLN A 134 -18.98 0.48 -22.32
C GLN A 134 -19.30 -0.03 -20.93
N HIS A 135 -19.35 -1.36 -20.78
CA HIS A 135 -19.43 -1.97 -19.46
C HIS A 135 -18.22 -1.46 -18.66
N ALA A 136 -18.48 -0.85 -17.51
CA ALA A 136 -17.44 -0.46 -16.59
C ALA A 136 -16.61 -1.71 -16.23
N VAL A 137 -15.31 -1.67 -16.51
CA VAL A 137 -14.40 -2.78 -16.24
C VAL A 137 -13.95 -2.66 -14.79
N LEU A 138 -14.07 -3.76 -14.03
CA LEU A 138 -13.54 -3.81 -12.66
C LEU A 138 -12.04 -3.57 -12.67
N PRO A 139 -11.53 -2.57 -11.94
CA PRO A 139 -10.10 -2.35 -11.84
C PRO A 139 -9.38 -3.52 -11.17
N GLU A 140 -8.21 -3.87 -11.67
CA GLU A 140 -7.30 -4.75 -10.92
C GLU A 140 -6.72 -3.99 -9.73
N LEU A 141 -6.72 -4.62 -8.56
CA LEU A 141 -6.06 -4.09 -7.36
C LEU A 141 -4.69 -4.74 -7.23
N LYS A 142 -3.62 -3.93 -7.18
CA LYS A 142 -2.26 -4.42 -6.99
C LYS A 142 -1.62 -3.84 -5.74
N LEU A 143 -0.90 -4.70 -4.99
CA LEU A 143 -0.16 -4.27 -3.81
C LEU A 143 1.15 -3.60 -4.24
N LEU A 144 1.28 -2.32 -3.91
CA LEU A 144 2.50 -1.54 -4.09
C LEU A 144 3.38 -1.68 -2.85
N CYS A 145 4.62 -2.14 -3.03
CA CYS A 145 5.54 -2.35 -1.92
C CYS A 145 6.99 -2.03 -2.29
N GLY A 146 7.84 -1.87 -1.30
CA GLY A 146 9.30 -1.88 -1.47
C GLY A 146 9.87 -3.29 -1.46
N ALA A 147 11.10 -3.47 -1.92
CA ALA A 147 11.78 -4.76 -1.91
C ALA A 147 11.90 -5.36 -0.50
N ASP A 148 12.02 -4.52 0.54
CA ASP A 148 12.07 -4.97 1.93
C ASP A 148 10.80 -5.72 2.35
N PHE A 149 9.64 -5.31 1.84
CA PHE A 149 8.39 -6.02 2.08
C PHE A 149 8.41 -7.42 1.47
N LEU A 150 8.84 -7.53 0.20
CA LEU A 150 8.94 -8.84 -0.47
C LEU A 150 9.87 -9.80 0.28
N GLN A 151 10.95 -9.27 0.87
CA GLN A 151 11.87 -10.06 1.69
C GLN A 151 11.19 -10.67 2.92
N THR A 152 10.18 -10.02 3.48
CA THR A 152 9.46 -10.52 4.67
C THR A 152 8.74 -11.83 4.41
N PHE A 153 8.43 -12.19 3.17
CA PHE A 153 7.81 -13.48 2.83
C PHE A 153 8.69 -14.69 3.17
N LYS A 154 10.01 -14.48 3.29
CA LYS A 154 10.96 -15.52 3.75
C LYS A 154 11.04 -15.65 5.28
N THR A 155 10.48 -14.70 6.02
CA THR A 155 10.56 -14.71 7.47
C THR A 155 9.68 -15.83 8.03
N PRO A 156 10.24 -16.83 8.71
CA PRO A 156 9.45 -17.96 9.22
C PRO A 156 8.31 -17.48 10.12
N ASN A 157 7.13 -18.05 9.96
CA ASN A 157 5.94 -17.78 10.75
C ASN A 157 5.43 -16.33 10.73
N LEU A 158 5.91 -15.50 9.81
CA LEU A 158 5.43 -14.11 9.65
C LEU A 158 4.19 -14.05 8.78
N TRP A 159 4.14 -14.89 7.76
CA TRP A 159 3.06 -14.95 6.79
C TRP A 159 2.49 -16.35 6.71
N LYS A 160 1.18 -16.45 6.49
CA LYS A 160 0.56 -17.68 6.06
C LYS A 160 0.80 -17.87 4.57
N GLU A 161 1.13 -19.08 4.15
CA GLU A 161 1.40 -19.37 2.75
C GLU A 161 0.18 -19.09 1.86
N GLU A 162 -1.02 -19.40 2.36
CA GLU A 162 -2.28 -19.08 1.67
C GLU A 162 -2.48 -17.57 1.46
N ASP A 163 -2.04 -16.72 2.40
CA ASP A 163 -2.13 -15.27 2.26
C ASP A 163 -1.15 -14.75 1.21
N ILE A 164 0.10 -15.24 1.21
CA ILE A 164 1.07 -14.92 0.16
C ILE A 164 0.53 -15.34 -1.20
N LYS A 165 -0.01 -16.57 -1.29
CA LYS A 165 -0.59 -17.10 -2.52
C LYS A 165 -1.71 -16.20 -3.03
N GLU A 166 -2.67 -15.82 -2.19
CA GLU A 166 -3.77 -14.95 -2.62
C GLU A 166 -3.26 -13.58 -3.09
N ILE A 167 -2.27 -13.00 -2.38
CA ILE A 167 -1.68 -11.73 -2.77
C ILE A 167 -1.09 -11.81 -4.18
N VAL A 168 -0.27 -12.83 -4.47
CA VAL A 168 0.43 -12.89 -5.76
C VAL A 168 -0.42 -13.46 -6.89
N GLU A 169 -1.37 -14.37 -6.60
CA GLU A 169 -2.25 -14.98 -7.58
C GLU A 169 -3.39 -14.06 -8.00
N LYS A 170 -4.11 -13.49 -7.02
CA LYS A 170 -5.34 -12.73 -7.25
C LYS A 170 -5.08 -11.23 -7.47
N PHE A 171 -4.25 -10.63 -6.63
CA PHE A 171 -4.02 -9.19 -6.67
C PHE A 171 -2.78 -8.82 -7.49
N GLY A 172 -1.67 -9.43 -7.22
CA GLY A 172 -0.37 -9.11 -7.80
C GLY A 172 0.40 -8.05 -7.01
N LEU A 173 1.69 -7.97 -7.30
CA LEU A 173 2.63 -7.08 -6.64
C LEU A 173 3.24 -6.10 -7.64
N VAL A 174 3.38 -4.84 -7.22
CA VAL A 174 4.29 -3.88 -7.84
C VAL A 174 5.37 -3.56 -6.82
N CYS A 175 6.53 -4.16 -6.99
CA CYS A 175 7.64 -4.09 -6.06
C CYS A 175 8.71 -3.13 -6.57
N VAL A 176 8.90 -2.02 -5.86
CA VAL A 176 9.92 -1.02 -6.20
C VAL A 176 11.21 -1.35 -5.46
N SER A 177 12.29 -1.60 -6.20
CA SER A 177 13.60 -1.87 -5.64
C SER A 177 14.47 -0.62 -5.62
N ARG A 178 15.30 -0.52 -4.58
CA ARG A 178 16.35 0.49 -4.46
C ARG A 178 17.69 -0.08 -4.92
N ALA A 179 18.70 0.78 -5.08
CA ALA A 179 20.05 0.34 -5.38
C ALA A 179 20.53 -0.66 -4.31
N GLY A 180 21.14 -1.75 -4.75
CA GLY A 180 21.69 -2.79 -3.86
C GLY A 180 20.71 -3.88 -3.42
N SER A 181 19.40 -3.80 -3.71
CA SER A 181 18.47 -4.90 -3.50
C SER A 181 18.05 -5.54 -4.84
N ASP A 182 18.22 -6.84 -4.96
CA ASP A 182 17.75 -7.61 -6.12
C ASP A 182 16.59 -8.54 -5.73
N PRO A 183 15.34 -8.06 -5.84
CA PRO A 183 14.19 -8.89 -5.53
C PRO A 183 13.98 -10.04 -6.51
N SER A 184 14.61 -10.02 -7.68
CA SER A 184 14.48 -11.09 -8.69
C SER A 184 15.03 -12.41 -8.20
N GLN A 185 16.10 -12.39 -7.40
CA GLN A 185 16.64 -13.60 -6.79
C GLN A 185 15.66 -14.24 -5.81
N TYR A 186 14.97 -13.41 -5.01
CA TYR A 186 13.94 -13.88 -4.07
C TYR A 186 12.80 -14.62 -4.76
N ILE A 187 12.37 -14.10 -5.91
CA ILE A 187 11.30 -14.72 -6.69
C ILE A 187 11.75 -16.08 -7.17
N LYS A 188 12.97 -16.20 -7.71
CA LYS A 188 13.53 -17.45 -8.22
C LYS A 188 13.72 -18.54 -7.16
N GLU A 189 13.98 -18.15 -5.92
CA GLU A 189 14.17 -19.06 -4.78
C GLU A 189 12.86 -19.56 -4.17
N SER A 190 11.72 -19.02 -4.57
CA SER A 190 10.39 -19.42 -4.09
C SER A 190 9.57 -20.03 -5.22
N GLU A 191 9.17 -21.30 -5.08
CA GLU A 191 8.30 -21.96 -6.05
C GLU A 191 6.98 -21.19 -6.24
N LEU A 192 6.41 -20.73 -5.13
CA LEU A 192 5.15 -19.97 -5.14
C LEU A 192 5.29 -18.66 -5.93
N LEU A 193 6.33 -17.87 -5.65
CA LEU A 193 6.53 -16.59 -6.34
C LEU A 193 6.91 -16.80 -7.81
N THR A 194 7.70 -17.82 -8.11
CA THR A 194 8.06 -18.21 -9.49
C THR A 194 6.81 -18.59 -10.29
N LYS A 195 5.90 -19.36 -9.70
CA LYS A 195 4.65 -19.76 -10.33
C LYS A 195 3.79 -18.55 -10.75
N PHE A 196 3.75 -17.50 -9.93
CA PHE A 196 2.94 -16.30 -10.17
C PHE A 196 3.79 -15.09 -10.57
N GLN A 197 5.02 -15.27 -11.05
CA GLN A 197 5.93 -14.18 -11.43
C GLN A 197 5.36 -13.24 -12.51
N HIS A 198 4.44 -13.73 -13.35
CA HIS A 198 3.75 -12.92 -14.36
C HIS A 198 2.87 -11.81 -13.77
N ASN A 199 2.48 -11.93 -12.50
CA ASN A 199 1.68 -10.93 -11.75
C ASN A 199 2.54 -10.16 -10.72
N ILE A 200 3.88 -10.26 -10.81
CA ILE A 200 4.84 -9.55 -9.96
C ILE A 200 5.67 -8.62 -10.84
N PHE A 201 5.43 -7.31 -10.70
CA PHE A 201 6.13 -6.27 -11.45
C PHE A 201 7.30 -5.74 -10.64
N LEU A 202 8.51 -5.92 -11.14
CA LEU A 202 9.72 -5.38 -10.52
C LEU A 202 10.04 -4.03 -11.15
N VAL A 203 9.98 -2.99 -10.34
CA VAL A 203 10.23 -1.61 -10.75
C VAL A 203 11.51 -1.13 -10.09
N LYS A 204 12.43 -0.61 -10.87
CA LYS A 204 13.69 -0.09 -10.35
C LYS A 204 13.61 1.43 -10.17
N GLU A 205 13.97 1.93 -8.98
CA GLU A 205 14.28 3.35 -8.82
C GLU A 205 15.56 3.66 -9.59
N TRP A 206 15.44 4.53 -10.57
CA TRP A 206 16.54 4.86 -11.48
C TRP A 206 17.42 6.01 -10.97
N ILE A 207 16.99 6.69 -9.91
CA ILE A 207 17.80 7.66 -9.16
C ILE A 207 18.14 7.05 -7.80
N GLN A 208 19.39 7.17 -7.37
CA GLN A 208 19.78 6.73 -6.03
C GLN A 208 18.98 7.51 -4.98
N ASN A 209 18.10 6.82 -4.27
CA ASN A 209 17.22 7.39 -3.27
C ASN A 209 17.08 6.42 -2.10
N GLU A 210 17.74 6.74 -0.99
CA GLU A 210 17.75 5.93 0.22
C GLU A 210 17.00 6.59 1.37
N ILE A 211 16.08 7.52 1.07
CA ILE A 211 15.27 8.18 2.10
C ILE A 211 14.50 7.12 2.89
N SER A 212 14.76 7.07 4.20
CA SER A 212 14.16 6.15 5.13
C SER A 212 13.46 6.90 6.26
N ALA A 213 12.20 6.54 6.55
CA ALA A 213 11.45 7.12 7.67
C ALA A 213 12.18 6.92 9.02
N THR A 214 12.92 5.81 9.19
CA THR A 214 13.73 5.55 10.38
C THR A 214 14.89 6.56 10.51
N GLN A 215 15.61 6.81 9.42
CA GLN A 215 16.69 7.81 9.42
C GLN A 215 16.14 9.23 9.66
N ILE A 216 14.97 9.54 9.09
CA ILE A 216 14.30 10.82 9.31
C ILE A 216 13.92 11.00 10.78
N ARG A 217 13.32 10.02 11.44
CA ARG A 217 13.04 10.11 12.88
C ARG A 217 14.31 10.31 13.70
N SER A 218 15.38 9.57 13.37
CA SER A 218 16.67 9.74 14.03
C SER A 218 17.27 11.14 13.82
N ALA A 219 17.12 11.72 12.63
CA ALA A 219 17.57 13.09 12.34
C ALA A 219 16.76 14.12 13.16
N LEU A 220 15.43 13.98 13.19
CA LEU A 220 14.54 14.85 13.96
C LEU A 220 14.86 14.81 15.46
N CYS A 221 15.09 13.63 16.04
CA CYS A 221 15.54 13.49 17.44
C CYS A 221 16.84 14.23 17.74
N ARG A 222 17.74 14.32 16.75
CA ARG A 222 19.03 15.03 16.89
C ARG A 222 18.93 16.52 16.54
N GLY A 223 17.74 17.02 16.20
CA GLY A 223 17.57 18.40 15.74
C GLY A 223 18.17 18.69 14.37
N TRP A 224 18.41 17.65 13.55
CA TRP A 224 18.93 17.81 12.20
C TRP A 224 17.82 18.17 11.21
N SER A 225 18.17 18.94 10.19
CA SER A 225 17.23 19.32 9.14
C SER A 225 16.81 18.10 8.30
N VAL A 226 15.50 17.95 8.13
CA VAL A 226 14.88 16.98 7.19
C VAL A 226 14.24 17.69 5.99
N LYS A 227 14.60 18.95 5.77
CA LYS A 227 14.14 19.75 4.63
C LYS A 227 14.44 19.00 3.34
N TYR A 228 13.48 18.99 2.40
CA TYR A 228 13.51 18.29 1.12
C TYR A 228 13.46 16.75 1.17
N LEU A 229 13.46 16.14 2.36
CA LEU A 229 13.24 14.69 2.53
C LEU A 229 11.77 14.37 2.77
N LEU A 230 11.04 15.34 3.30
CA LEU A 230 9.60 15.35 3.54
C LEU A 230 8.97 16.57 2.85
N PRO A 231 7.66 16.51 2.52
CA PRO A 231 6.91 17.69 2.17
C PRO A 231 6.92 18.72 3.31
N ASP A 232 6.94 20.01 2.97
CA ASP A 232 7.03 21.11 3.95
C ASP A 232 5.85 21.13 4.92
N SER A 233 4.64 20.82 4.45
CA SER A 233 3.44 20.68 5.26
C SER A 233 3.61 19.61 6.35
N VAL A 234 4.26 18.49 6.02
CA VAL A 234 4.56 17.41 6.98
C VAL A 234 5.60 17.87 8.01
N ILE A 235 6.66 18.58 7.58
CA ILE A 235 7.69 19.12 8.50
C ILE A 235 7.03 20.10 9.49
N SER A 236 6.19 21.00 9.01
CA SER A 236 5.46 21.95 9.83
C SER A 236 4.52 21.27 10.83
N TYR A 237 3.84 20.21 10.41
CA TYR A 237 2.98 19.41 11.28
C TYR A 237 3.77 18.72 12.39
N ILE A 238 4.91 18.11 12.06
CA ILE A 238 5.80 17.44 13.03
C ILE A 238 6.26 18.44 14.10
N ALA A 239 6.71 19.62 13.69
CA ALA A 239 7.17 20.68 14.60
C ALA A 239 6.01 21.18 15.49
N HIS A 240 4.84 21.44 14.94
CA HIS A 240 3.68 21.93 15.68
C HIS A 240 3.20 20.96 16.76
N HIS A 241 3.27 19.66 16.48
CA HIS A 241 2.81 18.61 17.39
C HIS A 241 3.91 18.01 18.28
N ASN A 242 5.14 18.50 18.18
CA ASN A 242 6.30 18.02 18.95
C ASN A 242 6.50 16.49 18.87
N ILE A 243 6.27 15.89 17.70
CA ILE A 243 6.48 14.47 17.47
C ILE A 243 7.89 14.21 16.93
N TYR A 244 8.41 12.99 17.19
CA TYR A 244 9.80 12.58 16.86
C TYR A 244 10.87 13.43 17.54
N THR A 245 10.56 14.04 18.69
CA THR A 245 11.55 14.67 19.57
C THR A 245 12.18 13.62 20.47
N GLU A 246 13.35 13.94 21.06
CA GLU A 246 13.99 13.05 22.04
C GLU A 246 13.06 12.70 23.21
N GLU A 247 12.27 13.66 23.67
CA GLU A 247 11.26 13.45 24.71
C GLU A 247 10.13 12.52 24.27
N SER A 248 9.63 12.68 23.04
CA SER A 248 8.56 11.83 22.51
C SER A 248 9.05 10.40 22.31
N GLU A 249 10.29 10.20 21.86
CA GLU A 249 10.89 8.87 21.69
C GLU A 249 11.13 8.19 23.04
N ARG A 250 11.58 8.91 24.07
CA ARG A 250 11.68 8.35 25.43
C ARG A 250 10.35 7.89 26.01
N LYS A 251 9.26 8.60 25.74
CA LYS A 251 7.91 8.17 26.12
C LYS A 251 7.49 6.89 25.37
N ASN A 252 7.98 6.70 24.17
CA ASN A 252 7.71 5.52 23.34
C ASN A 252 8.65 4.34 23.62
N GLU A 253 9.78 4.52 24.30
CA GLU A 253 10.74 3.45 24.62
C GLU A 253 10.17 2.36 25.56
N GLY A 254 9.09 2.65 26.30
CA GLY A 254 8.36 1.67 27.10
C GLY A 254 7.39 0.79 26.30
N ALA A 255 7.11 1.13 25.05
CA ALA A 255 6.31 0.28 24.17
C ALA A 255 7.22 -0.81 23.60
N LEU A 256 7.26 -1.97 24.28
CA LEU A 256 7.92 -3.18 23.78
C LEU A 256 7.45 -3.46 22.36
N LEU A 257 8.42 -3.56 21.42
CA LEU A 257 8.25 -4.26 20.16
C LEU A 257 7.71 -5.64 20.50
N GLN A 258 6.41 -5.84 20.38
CA GLN A 258 5.94 -7.20 20.23
C GLN A 258 6.49 -7.66 18.86
N PRO A 259 7.25 -8.76 18.80
CA PRO A 259 7.53 -9.40 17.54
C PRO A 259 6.18 -9.58 16.86
N LEU A 260 6.13 -9.36 15.54
CA LEU A 260 4.98 -9.67 14.71
C LEU A 260 4.38 -10.95 15.27
N LYS A 261 3.18 -10.90 15.83
CA LYS A 261 2.65 -11.97 16.66
C LYS A 261 2.83 -13.29 15.92
N LEU A 262 3.81 -14.10 16.33
CA LEU A 262 3.82 -15.50 16.01
C LEU A 262 2.42 -16.02 16.33
N HIS A 263 1.72 -16.55 15.36
CA HIS A 263 0.45 -17.23 15.62
C HIS A 263 0.79 -18.35 16.61
N ASN A 264 0.55 -18.13 17.91
CA ASN A 264 0.51 -19.18 18.88
C ASN A 264 -0.64 -20.09 18.45
N THR A 265 -0.31 -21.16 17.75
CA THR A 265 -1.08 -22.38 17.84
C THR A 265 -1.01 -22.78 19.29
N ALA A 266 -2.09 -22.49 20.02
CA ALA A 266 -2.30 -23.02 21.35
C ALA A 266 -2.28 -24.55 21.24
N ILE A 267 -1.13 -25.14 21.58
CA ILE A 267 -1.06 -26.53 21.96
C ILE A 267 -1.72 -26.58 23.32
N ASN A 268 -2.96 -27.01 23.37
CA ASN A 268 -3.59 -27.43 24.60
C ASN A 268 -2.72 -28.56 25.19
N PRO A 269 -2.19 -28.45 26.39
CA PRO A 269 -1.69 -29.61 27.08
C PRO A 269 -2.92 -30.45 27.46
N LEU A 270 -3.05 -31.61 26.84
CA LEU A 270 -3.90 -32.66 27.34
C LEU A 270 -3.45 -33.01 28.75
N ASN A 271 -4.35 -32.85 29.70
CA ASN A 271 -4.25 -33.43 31.01
C ASN A 271 -4.12 -34.95 30.93
N ASP A 272 -3.08 -35.46 31.57
CA ASP A 272 -3.08 -36.75 32.28
C ASP A 272 -2.60 -36.49 33.71
#